data_ba01ceea95b0f2281a556ce416fbe798
#
_entry.id   ba01ceea95b0f2281a556ce416fbe798
#
_cell.length_a   1.000
_cell.length_b   1.000
_cell.length_c   1.000
_cell.angle_alpha   90.00
_cell.angle_beta   90.00
_cell.angle_gamma   90.00
#
_symmetry.space_group_name_H-M   'P 1'
#
loop_
_entity.id
_entity.type
_entity.pdbx_description
1 polymer ?
#
loop_
_entity_poly.entity_id
_entity_poly.type
_entity_poly.pdbx_seq_one_letter_code
_entity_poly.pdbx_strand_id
1 'polypeptide(L)'
;MRLAALAPLFALVCAVSGSSQKSGEPLRPEWCRELPRPAYKELARVDVRGNWFEVYRIRPDVYAIYEPHQFEEVISYLIIGQRRALLFDTGLGVASIRDVVTQLTTLPVTVLNSHTHFDHTGGNAEFSDIVNEDTPFSRKNAEGQSNIYSRDALAPERICGSLPAGVRPEAYAIRPWTVSRRIHDGEHIDLGGRALEVLFTPGHTPDSLSLLDGRNGLLFTGDTFYPGPIYLFTPETDFVAYTKSVARLAELAPRLKLLLPAHNVPVSEPDFLIRLDAAVKSVQSGSVKFTVTEGHREYSFDGFSLLLSEK
;
A
#
# COMPACT_ATOMS: atom_id res chain seq x y z
N MET A 1 -6.16 4.14 85.26
CA MET A 1 -6.47 5.26 84.34
C MET A 1 -5.40 5.30 83.26
N ARG A 2 -5.77 4.83 82.05
CA ARG A 2 -4.93 4.95 80.85
C ARG A 2 -5.78 5.62 79.81
N LEU A 3 -5.41 6.82 79.39
CA LEU A 3 -6.00 7.58 78.31
C LEU A 3 -5.55 6.97 77.00
N ALA A 4 -6.51 6.64 76.15
CA ALA A 4 -6.30 6.24 74.74
C ALA A 4 -6.37 7.50 73.87
N ALA A 5 -5.28 7.75 73.11
CA ALA A 5 -5.24 8.82 72.14
C ALA A 5 -5.83 8.33 70.79
N LEU A 6 -6.86 9.05 70.30
CA LEU A 6 -7.40 8.87 68.97
C LEU A 6 -6.51 9.64 67.95
N ALA A 7 -5.99 8.95 66.96
CA ALA A 7 -5.36 9.56 65.77
C ALA A 7 -6.42 9.81 64.67
N PRO A 8 -6.37 10.94 63.96
CA PRO A 8 -7.29 11.22 62.88
C PRO A 8 -6.89 10.50 61.59
N LEU A 9 -7.88 9.85 61.00
CA LEU A 9 -7.81 9.20 59.67
C LEU A 9 -7.84 10.30 58.58
N PHE A 10 -6.73 10.54 57.93
CA PHE A 10 -6.70 11.36 56.70
C PHE A 10 -7.19 10.52 55.52
N ALA A 11 -8.38 10.81 55.03
CA ALA A 11 -8.86 10.26 53.78
C ALA A 11 -8.16 10.97 52.62
N LEU A 12 -7.30 10.22 51.87
CA LEU A 12 -6.68 10.66 50.64
C LEU A 12 -7.71 10.59 49.51
N VAL A 13 -8.27 11.73 49.15
CA VAL A 13 -9.15 11.84 47.96
C VAL A 13 -8.24 11.86 46.75
N CYS A 14 -8.13 10.72 46.04
CA CYS A 14 -7.57 10.69 44.71
C CYS A 14 -8.52 11.41 43.74
N ALA A 15 -8.17 12.62 43.36
CA ALA A 15 -8.80 13.32 42.26
C ALA A 15 -8.42 12.61 40.95
N VAL A 16 -9.34 11.79 40.41
CA VAL A 16 -9.26 11.30 39.05
C VAL A 16 -9.59 12.47 38.15
N SER A 17 -8.55 13.06 37.54
CA SER A 17 -8.69 14.05 36.48
C SER A 17 -9.24 13.33 35.24
N GLY A 18 -10.56 13.21 35.17
CA GLY A 18 -11.26 12.83 33.96
C GLY A 18 -11.09 13.93 32.92
N SER A 19 -10.31 13.67 31.90
CA SER A 19 -10.31 14.49 30.69
C SER A 19 -11.69 14.40 30.08
N SER A 20 -12.47 15.46 30.17
CA SER A 20 -13.76 15.61 29.54
C SER A 20 -13.55 15.59 28.03
N GLN A 21 -13.78 14.45 27.40
CA GLN A 21 -13.91 14.31 25.95
C GLN A 21 -15.16 15.08 25.53
N LYS A 22 -15.00 16.08 24.67
CA LYS A 22 -16.13 16.77 24.04
C LYS A 22 -16.94 15.76 23.28
N SER A 23 -18.18 15.57 23.69
CA SER A 23 -19.17 14.74 23.02
C SER A 23 -19.45 15.30 21.63
N GLY A 24 -18.95 14.63 20.56
CA GLY A 24 -19.27 14.99 19.19
C GLY A 24 -18.20 14.76 18.12
N GLU A 25 -16.94 14.57 18.47
CA GLU A 25 -15.95 14.13 17.45
C GLU A 25 -15.97 12.60 17.35
N PRO A 26 -16.11 12.06 16.11
CA PRO A 26 -15.95 10.63 15.93
C PRO A 26 -14.56 10.21 16.42
N LEU A 27 -14.49 9.10 17.17
CA LEU A 27 -13.22 8.53 17.63
C LEU A 27 -12.36 8.24 16.40
N ARG A 28 -11.25 8.94 16.25
CA ARG A 28 -10.27 8.62 15.20
C ARG A 28 -9.69 7.25 15.50
N PRO A 29 -9.65 6.34 14.49
CA PRO A 29 -8.95 5.07 14.61
C PRO A 29 -7.51 5.27 15.11
N GLU A 30 -6.97 4.28 15.83
CA GLU A 30 -5.64 4.44 16.46
C GLU A 30 -4.54 4.65 15.43
N TRP A 31 -4.59 3.94 14.31
CA TRP A 31 -3.64 4.07 13.21
C TRP A 31 -3.56 5.48 12.61
N CYS A 32 -4.65 6.25 12.63
CA CYS A 32 -4.64 7.66 12.20
C CYS A 32 -3.66 8.54 12.98
N ARG A 33 -3.26 8.13 14.18
CA ARG A 33 -2.33 8.92 15.02
C ARG A 33 -0.90 8.87 14.52
N GLU A 34 -0.57 7.89 13.69
CA GLU A 34 0.73 7.74 13.05
C GLU A 34 0.92 8.67 11.84
N LEU A 35 -0.19 9.26 11.33
CA LEU A 35 -0.17 10.09 10.15
C LEU A 35 0.15 11.57 10.46
N PRO A 36 0.88 12.26 9.59
CA PRO A 36 1.63 11.71 8.45
C PRO A 36 2.86 10.94 8.93
N ARG A 37 3.12 9.79 8.34
CA ARG A 37 4.32 9.00 8.67
C ARG A 37 5.60 9.82 8.46
N PRO A 38 6.66 9.59 9.24
CA PRO A 38 7.89 10.40 9.18
C PRO A 38 8.51 10.51 7.80
N ALA A 39 8.46 9.45 6.99
CA ALA A 39 9.03 9.41 5.65
C ALA A 39 8.46 10.48 4.69
N TYR A 40 7.21 10.90 4.89
CA TYR A 40 6.58 11.94 4.05
C TYR A 40 7.11 13.35 4.34
N LYS A 41 7.62 13.59 5.54
CA LYS A 41 8.13 14.91 5.95
C LYS A 41 9.40 15.31 5.19
N GLU A 42 10.14 14.34 4.68
CA GLU A 42 11.38 14.53 3.92
C GLU A 42 11.12 14.78 2.42
N LEU A 43 9.87 14.68 1.96
CA LEU A 43 9.51 14.78 0.56
C LEU A 43 8.83 16.11 0.22
N ALA A 44 9.10 16.60 -0.99
CA ALA A 44 8.44 17.79 -1.50
C ALA A 44 6.97 17.47 -1.85
N ARG A 45 6.04 18.00 -1.06
CA ARG A 45 4.61 17.93 -1.38
C ARG A 45 4.29 18.77 -2.59
N VAL A 46 3.41 18.27 -3.45
CA VAL A 46 2.91 18.97 -4.64
C VAL A 46 1.43 19.30 -4.42
N ASP A 47 1.08 20.56 -4.57
CA ASP A 47 -0.30 20.99 -4.45
C ASP A 47 -1.13 20.51 -5.63
N VAL A 48 -2.21 19.80 -5.32
CA VAL A 48 -3.23 19.33 -6.28
C VAL A 48 -4.61 19.68 -5.75
N ARG A 49 -5.57 19.86 -6.67
CA ARG A 49 -6.97 20.06 -6.28
C ARG A 49 -7.55 18.73 -5.75
N GLY A 50 -8.40 18.84 -4.75
CA GLY A 50 -8.99 17.72 -4.05
C GLY A 50 -8.38 17.57 -2.65
N ASN A 51 -9.01 16.72 -1.84
CA ASN A 51 -8.64 16.52 -0.44
C ASN A 51 -8.50 15.04 -0.05
N TRP A 52 -8.60 14.14 -1.03
CA TRP A 52 -8.46 12.71 -0.79
C TRP A 52 -7.03 12.23 -0.96
N PHE A 53 -6.33 12.76 -1.98
CA PHE A 53 -4.95 12.40 -2.27
C PHE A 53 -3.96 13.44 -1.74
N GLU A 54 -2.81 12.96 -1.31
CA GLU A 54 -1.60 13.76 -1.15
C GLU A 54 -0.57 13.34 -2.20
N VAL A 55 0.09 14.32 -2.82
CA VAL A 55 1.07 14.07 -3.88
C VAL A 55 2.45 14.50 -3.42
N TYR A 56 3.43 13.60 -3.60
CA TYR A 56 4.82 13.86 -3.23
C TYR A 56 5.74 13.61 -4.41
N ARG A 57 6.69 14.52 -4.59
CA ARG A 57 7.71 14.36 -5.64
C ARG A 57 8.89 13.54 -5.13
N ILE A 58 9.06 12.33 -5.70
CA ILE A 58 10.19 11.43 -5.37
C ILE A 58 11.41 11.80 -6.20
N ARG A 59 11.20 12.10 -7.48
CA ARG A 59 12.20 12.58 -8.45
C ARG A 59 11.54 13.63 -9.35
N PRO A 60 12.26 14.39 -10.18
CA PRO A 60 11.64 15.41 -11.03
C PRO A 60 10.46 14.93 -11.86
N ASP A 61 10.48 13.66 -12.26
CA ASP A 61 9.52 13.01 -13.15
C ASP A 61 8.88 11.74 -12.54
N VAL A 62 8.92 11.60 -11.20
CA VAL A 62 8.27 10.52 -10.43
C VAL A 62 7.52 11.11 -9.26
N TYR A 63 6.23 10.84 -9.20
CA TYR A 63 5.33 11.29 -8.16
C TYR A 63 4.69 10.10 -7.46
N ALA A 64 4.64 10.13 -6.13
CA ALA A 64 3.80 9.27 -5.31
C ALA A 64 2.46 9.96 -5.11
N ILE A 65 1.37 9.29 -5.44
CA ILE A 65 -0.02 9.71 -5.22
C ILE A 65 -0.56 8.83 -4.09
N TYR A 66 -0.68 9.40 -2.91
CA TYR A 66 -0.93 8.70 -1.65
C TYR A 66 -2.36 8.92 -1.16
N GLU A 67 -2.98 7.89 -0.60
CA GLU A 67 -4.33 7.92 -0.01
C GLU A 67 -4.27 7.82 1.53
N PRO A 68 -3.97 8.92 2.26
CA PRO A 68 -3.76 8.91 3.71
C PRO A 68 -5.05 8.71 4.52
N HIS A 69 -6.20 8.72 3.89
CA HIS A 69 -7.49 8.71 4.57
C HIS A 69 -8.08 7.32 4.74
N GLN A 70 -7.43 6.28 4.23
CA GLN A 70 -7.90 4.91 4.32
C GLN A 70 -6.76 4.00 4.83
N PHE A 71 -7.13 2.97 5.59
CA PHE A 71 -6.24 2.10 6.37
C PHE A 71 -5.13 1.42 5.55
N GLU A 72 -5.38 1.08 4.28
CA GLU A 72 -4.37 0.47 3.41
C GLU A 72 -3.24 1.45 3.06
N GLU A 73 -3.46 2.77 3.22
CA GLU A 73 -2.46 3.80 2.92
C GLU A 73 -1.80 3.59 1.55
N VAL A 74 -2.62 3.33 0.52
CA VAL A 74 -2.16 2.97 -0.82
C VAL A 74 -1.41 4.12 -1.49
N ILE A 75 -0.38 3.76 -2.23
CA ILE A 75 0.46 4.69 -3.00
C ILE A 75 0.50 4.23 -4.46
N SER A 76 -0.08 5.03 -5.34
CA SER A 76 0.12 4.91 -6.78
C SER A 76 1.29 5.78 -7.24
N TYR A 77 1.97 5.38 -8.32
CA TYR A 77 3.11 6.15 -8.82
C TYR A 77 2.90 6.63 -10.24
N LEU A 78 3.03 7.96 -10.46
CA LEU A 78 3.06 8.52 -11.80
C LEU A 78 4.50 8.72 -12.24
N ILE A 79 4.88 8.06 -13.34
CA ILE A 79 6.23 8.05 -13.92
C ILE A 79 6.17 8.72 -15.28
N ILE A 80 6.82 9.86 -15.43
CA ILE A 80 6.72 10.70 -16.64
C ILE A 80 7.95 10.50 -17.51
N GLY A 81 7.73 10.20 -18.79
CA GLY A 81 8.73 10.20 -19.83
C GLY A 81 8.60 11.41 -20.75
N GLN A 82 9.26 11.38 -21.90
CA GLN A 82 9.22 12.49 -22.87
C GLN A 82 7.98 12.44 -23.79
N ARG A 83 7.37 11.26 -24.00
CA ARG A 83 6.25 11.06 -24.94
C ARG A 83 4.97 10.59 -24.27
N ARG A 84 5.08 9.92 -23.15
CA ARG A 84 3.95 9.38 -22.36
C ARG A 84 4.33 9.25 -20.90
N ALA A 85 3.33 9.03 -20.07
CA ALA A 85 3.50 8.68 -18.67
C ALA A 85 2.96 7.28 -18.38
N LEU A 86 3.46 6.64 -17.34
CA LEU A 86 2.93 5.42 -16.76
C LEU A 86 2.34 5.76 -15.38
N LEU A 87 1.11 5.32 -15.14
CA LEU A 87 0.54 5.28 -13.80
C LEU A 87 0.63 3.83 -13.29
N PHE A 88 1.44 3.62 -12.27
CA PHE A 88 1.59 2.32 -11.61
C PHE A 88 0.65 2.28 -10.42
N ASP A 89 -0.39 1.44 -10.51
CA ASP A 89 -1.58 1.36 -9.68
C ASP A 89 -2.52 2.58 -9.78
N THR A 90 -3.75 2.39 -9.35
CA THR A 90 -4.81 3.40 -9.44
C THR A 90 -5.59 3.59 -8.13
N GLY A 91 -5.07 3.04 -7.03
CA GLY A 91 -5.62 3.22 -5.70
C GLY A 91 -6.99 2.58 -5.51
N LEU A 92 -7.67 3.05 -4.46
CA LEU A 92 -8.96 2.55 -3.99
C LEU A 92 -10.15 2.94 -4.87
N GLY A 93 -10.03 3.99 -5.70
CA GLY A 93 -11.14 4.51 -6.48
C GLY A 93 -12.21 5.26 -5.66
N VAL A 94 -11.87 5.70 -4.47
CA VAL A 94 -12.73 6.51 -3.61
C VAL A 94 -12.90 7.92 -4.16
N ALA A 95 -11.82 8.46 -4.74
CA ALA A 95 -11.83 9.71 -5.51
C ALA A 95 -11.16 9.49 -6.86
N SER A 96 -11.37 10.41 -7.81
CA SER A 96 -10.79 10.30 -9.15
C SER A 96 -9.28 10.52 -9.11
N ILE A 97 -8.51 9.45 -9.31
CA ILE A 97 -7.05 9.55 -9.48
C ILE A 97 -6.69 10.19 -10.83
N ARG A 98 -7.53 10.04 -11.85
CA ARG A 98 -7.36 10.72 -13.14
C ARG A 98 -7.35 12.23 -13.01
N ASP A 99 -8.20 12.79 -12.13
CA ASP A 99 -8.23 14.23 -11.88
C ASP A 99 -6.92 14.74 -11.26
N VAL A 100 -6.24 13.93 -10.47
CA VAL A 100 -4.90 14.23 -9.95
C VAL A 100 -3.85 14.11 -11.05
N VAL A 101 -3.86 13.01 -11.79
CA VAL A 101 -2.90 12.74 -12.87
C VAL A 101 -2.92 13.86 -13.93
N THR A 102 -4.11 14.35 -14.31
CA THR A 102 -4.23 15.44 -15.30
C THR A 102 -3.72 16.80 -14.83
N GLN A 103 -3.53 16.99 -13.53
CA GLN A 103 -2.86 18.16 -12.96
C GLN A 103 -1.33 18.04 -12.99
N LEU A 104 -0.80 16.84 -13.07
CA LEU A 104 0.64 16.56 -13.06
C LEU A 104 1.24 16.41 -14.46
N THR A 105 0.45 15.95 -15.43
CA THR A 105 0.89 15.76 -16.81
C THR A 105 -0.23 15.91 -17.83
N THR A 106 0.11 16.37 -19.03
CA THR A 106 -0.78 16.39 -20.21
C THR A 106 -0.45 15.29 -21.20
N LEU A 107 0.57 14.47 -20.92
CA LEU A 107 0.95 13.36 -21.79
C LEU A 107 -0.07 12.22 -21.76
N PRO A 108 -0.15 11.39 -22.80
CA PRO A 108 -0.92 10.14 -22.77
C PRO A 108 -0.44 9.26 -21.61
N VAL A 109 -1.39 8.69 -20.85
CA VAL A 109 -1.10 7.87 -19.68
C VAL A 109 -1.48 6.43 -19.98
N THR A 110 -0.53 5.52 -19.76
CA THR A 110 -0.76 4.07 -19.70
C THR A 110 -0.83 3.66 -18.24
N VAL A 111 -1.82 2.85 -17.86
CA VAL A 111 -1.92 2.23 -16.52
C VAL A 111 -1.25 0.86 -16.55
N LEU A 112 -0.51 0.53 -15.51
CA LEU A 112 -0.03 -0.82 -15.20
C LEU A 112 -0.30 -1.07 -13.72
N ASN A 113 -1.00 -2.14 -13.39
CA ASN A 113 -1.18 -2.50 -11.98
C ASN A 113 -0.07 -3.44 -11.52
N SER A 114 0.41 -3.23 -10.28
CA SER A 114 1.33 -4.15 -9.60
C SER A 114 0.69 -5.52 -9.42
N HIS A 115 -0.61 -5.54 -9.16
CA HIS A 115 -1.50 -6.70 -9.11
C HIS A 115 -2.96 -6.22 -9.11
N THR A 116 -3.92 -7.15 -9.08
CA THR A 116 -5.32 -6.76 -9.24
C THR A 116 -6.18 -6.86 -7.97
N HIS A 117 -5.62 -6.66 -6.79
CA HIS A 117 -6.43 -6.40 -5.60
C HIS A 117 -7.21 -5.08 -5.75
N PHE A 118 -8.26 -4.94 -4.96
CA PHE A 118 -9.24 -3.86 -5.07
C PHE A 118 -8.63 -2.47 -4.87
N ASP A 119 -7.66 -2.37 -3.99
CA ASP A 119 -6.98 -1.14 -3.58
C ASP A 119 -5.89 -0.68 -4.57
N HIS A 120 -5.55 -1.50 -5.57
CA HIS A 120 -4.64 -1.15 -6.67
C HIS A 120 -5.36 -0.87 -7.99
N THR A 121 -6.64 -1.22 -8.10
CA THR A 121 -7.39 -1.17 -9.36
C THR A 121 -8.62 -0.28 -9.33
N GLY A 122 -8.89 0.38 -8.20
CA GLY A 122 -10.12 1.14 -7.99
C GLY A 122 -10.38 2.25 -9.01
N GLY A 123 -9.32 2.91 -9.48
CA GLY A 123 -9.38 3.93 -10.52
C GLY A 123 -9.25 3.43 -11.96
N ASN A 124 -9.04 2.13 -12.21
CA ASN A 124 -8.79 1.59 -13.55
C ASN A 124 -9.86 2.00 -14.57
N ALA A 125 -11.13 1.98 -14.20
CA ALA A 125 -12.25 2.33 -15.06
C ALA A 125 -12.23 3.79 -15.56
N GLU A 126 -11.33 4.63 -15.05
CA GLU A 126 -11.13 6.01 -15.52
C GLU A 126 -10.19 6.10 -16.73
N PHE A 127 -9.49 5.02 -17.07
CA PHE A 127 -8.49 4.97 -18.13
C PHE A 127 -8.87 3.97 -19.22
N SER A 128 -8.42 4.24 -20.45
CA SER A 128 -8.65 3.39 -21.62
C SER A 128 -7.41 2.63 -22.09
N ASP A 129 -6.20 3.06 -21.66
CA ASP A 129 -4.95 2.39 -21.99
C ASP A 129 -4.41 1.72 -20.72
N ILE A 130 -4.81 0.44 -20.52
CA ILE A 130 -4.43 -0.38 -19.37
C ILE A 130 -3.66 -1.59 -19.89
N VAL A 131 -2.43 -1.77 -19.44
CA VAL A 131 -1.64 -2.97 -19.70
C VAL A 131 -1.56 -3.80 -18.42
N ASN A 132 -1.69 -5.12 -18.54
CA ASN A 132 -1.65 -6.01 -17.40
C ASN A 132 -1.24 -7.44 -17.79
N GLU A 133 -0.80 -8.23 -16.81
CA GLU A 133 -0.61 -9.66 -16.97
C GLU A 133 -1.96 -10.35 -17.18
N ASP A 134 -1.97 -11.41 -18.01
CA ASP A 134 -3.19 -12.15 -18.34
C ASP A 134 -3.29 -13.47 -17.57
N THR A 135 -3.66 -13.39 -16.30
CA THR A 135 -3.96 -14.55 -15.46
C THR A 135 -5.48 -14.77 -15.32
N PRO A 136 -5.93 -15.96 -14.90
CA PRO A 136 -7.34 -16.13 -14.51
C PRO A 136 -7.77 -15.18 -13.39
N PHE A 137 -6.85 -14.85 -12.47
CA PHE A 137 -7.09 -13.93 -11.36
C PHE A 137 -7.31 -12.50 -11.85
N SER A 138 -6.40 -11.97 -12.68
CA SER A 138 -6.53 -10.61 -13.23
C SER A 138 -7.78 -10.45 -14.12
N ARG A 139 -8.11 -11.48 -14.94
CA ARG A 139 -9.35 -11.48 -15.75
C ARG A 139 -10.60 -11.42 -14.87
N LYS A 140 -10.63 -12.21 -13.79
CA LYS A 140 -11.77 -12.21 -12.88
C LYS A 140 -11.95 -10.86 -12.18
N ASN A 141 -10.86 -10.25 -11.74
CA ASN A 141 -10.90 -8.96 -11.06
C ASN A 141 -11.30 -7.82 -12.01
N ALA A 142 -10.92 -7.92 -13.29
CA ALA A 142 -11.31 -6.94 -14.31
C ALA A 142 -12.83 -6.89 -14.60
N GLU A 143 -13.60 -7.94 -14.24
CA GLU A 143 -15.06 -7.91 -14.26
C GLU A 143 -15.67 -6.92 -13.25
N GLY A 144 -14.83 -6.35 -12.37
CA GLY A 144 -15.24 -5.49 -11.27
C GLY A 144 -15.51 -6.31 -9.99
N GLN A 145 -15.43 -5.62 -8.87
CA GLN A 145 -15.63 -6.25 -7.56
C GLN A 145 -16.73 -5.49 -6.80
N SER A 146 -17.91 -6.10 -6.72
CA SER A 146 -18.99 -5.66 -5.85
C SER A 146 -18.97 -6.37 -4.50
N ASN A 147 -17.80 -6.88 -4.10
CA ASN A 147 -17.72 -7.91 -3.10
C ASN A 147 -17.54 -7.38 -1.66
N ILE A 148 -17.55 -8.35 -0.75
CA ILE A 148 -17.48 -8.21 0.72
C ILE A 148 -16.22 -7.42 1.13
N TYR A 149 -15.08 -7.56 0.45
CA TYR A 149 -13.84 -6.83 0.77
C TYR A 149 -13.98 -5.32 0.56
N SER A 150 -14.69 -4.89 -0.51
CA SER A 150 -14.92 -3.46 -0.75
C SER A 150 -15.93 -2.85 0.23
N ARG A 151 -16.87 -3.62 0.76
CA ARG A 151 -17.85 -3.13 1.71
C ARG A 151 -17.20 -2.70 3.03
N ASP A 152 -16.22 -3.46 3.50
CA ASP A 152 -15.49 -3.17 4.74
C ASP A 152 -14.35 -2.16 4.54
N ALA A 153 -13.89 -1.95 3.30
CA ALA A 153 -12.81 -1.02 3.00
C ALA A 153 -13.11 0.42 3.44
N LEU A 154 -14.38 0.83 3.43
CA LEU A 154 -14.83 2.16 3.85
C LEU A 154 -15.55 2.14 5.21
N ALA A 155 -15.38 1.11 6.02
CA ALA A 155 -15.88 1.06 7.37
C ALA A 155 -15.24 2.18 8.23
N PRO A 156 -15.98 2.73 9.22
CA PRO A 156 -15.49 3.88 10.01
C PRO A 156 -14.14 3.66 10.66
N GLU A 157 -13.80 2.45 11.08
CA GLU A 157 -12.52 2.07 11.67
C GLU A 157 -11.36 2.05 10.66
N ARG A 158 -11.67 2.04 9.37
CA ARG A 158 -10.69 2.07 8.27
C ARG A 158 -10.54 3.44 7.61
N ILE A 159 -11.28 4.46 8.08
CA ILE A 159 -11.25 5.81 7.51
C ILE A 159 -10.69 6.81 8.51
N CYS A 160 -9.67 7.55 8.09
CA CYS A 160 -9.10 8.66 8.84
C CYS A 160 -9.67 9.99 8.33
N GLY A 161 -10.55 10.59 9.10
CA GLY A 161 -11.23 11.82 8.72
C GLY A 161 -12.59 11.57 8.07
N SER A 162 -12.86 12.17 6.92
CA SER A 162 -14.15 12.05 6.22
C SER A 162 -13.97 11.60 4.78
N LEU A 163 -14.90 10.81 4.29
CA LEU A 163 -14.99 10.46 2.87
C LEU A 163 -15.28 11.71 2.01
N PRO A 164 -14.88 11.71 0.75
CA PRO A 164 -15.25 12.77 -0.19
C PRO A 164 -16.76 12.90 -0.32
N ALA A 165 -17.24 14.11 -0.60
CA ALA A 165 -18.67 14.38 -0.76
C ALA A 165 -19.29 13.47 -1.84
N GLY A 166 -20.41 12.83 -1.51
CA GLY A 166 -21.14 11.92 -2.40
C GLY A 166 -20.65 10.47 -2.38
N VAL A 167 -19.54 10.15 -1.75
CA VAL A 167 -19.11 8.76 -1.56
C VAL A 167 -19.95 8.13 -0.44
N ARG A 168 -20.53 6.98 -0.75
CA ARG A 168 -21.35 6.20 0.20
C ARG A 168 -20.72 4.81 0.35
N PRO A 169 -20.33 4.41 1.58
CA PRO A 169 -19.69 3.12 1.83
C PRO A 169 -20.48 1.93 1.29
N GLU A 170 -21.81 1.98 1.45
CA GLU A 170 -22.71 0.91 1.01
C GLU A 170 -22.79 0.77 -0.54
N ALA A 171 -22.40 1.79 -1.27
CA ALA A 171 -22.38 1.80 -2.74
C ALA A 171 -20.97 1.64 -3.32
N TYR A 172 -19.95 1.53 -2.44
CA TYR A 172 -18.57 1.36 -2.91
C TYR A 172 -18.38 0.02 -3.62
N ALA A 173 -17.79 0.08 -4.79
CA ALA A 173 -17.45 -1.09 -5.61
C ALA A 173 -16.37 -0.72 -6.61
N ILE A 174 -15.54 -1.68 -6.96
CA ILE A 174 -14.58 -1.54 -8.04
C ILE A 174 -15.33 -1.73 -9.37
N ARG A 175 -15.29 -0.71 -10.22
CA ARG A 175 -15.96 -0.74 -11.52
C ARG A 175 -15.20 -1.65 -12.47
N PRO A 176 -15.91 -2.36 -13.40
CA PRO A 176 -15.26 -3.14 -14.44
C PRO A 176 -14.31 -2.29 -15.30
N TRP A 177 -13.22 -2.90 -15.76
CA TRP A 177 -12.29 -2.26 -16.70
C TRP A 177 -11.86 -3.24 -17.80
N THR A 178 -11.21 -2.73 -18.83
CA THR A 178 -10.73 -3.54 -19.96
C THR A 178 -9.22 -3.38 -20.11
N VAL A 179 -8.52 -4.50 -20.13
CA VAL A 179 -7.09 -4.54 -20.46
C VAL A 179 -6.92 -4.32 -21.95
N SER A 180 -6.22 -3.27 -22.35
CA SER A 180 -5.96 -2.90 -23.76
C SER A 180 -4.87 -3.76 -24.40
N ARG A 181 -3.89 -4.19 -23.57
CA ARG A 181 -2.75 -4.99 -24.03
C ARG A 181 -2.21 -5.85 -22.89
N ARG A 182 -1.84 -7.08 -23.22
CA ARG A 182 -1.12 -7.97 -22.29
C ARG A 182 0.35 -7.58 -22.21
N ILE A 183 0.94 -7.79 -21.03
CA ILE A 183 2.36 -7.57 -20.78
C ILE A 183 3.02 -8.89 -20.37
N HIS A 184 4.33 -8.98 -20.59
CA HIS A 184 5.10 -10.18 -20.33
C HIS A 184 6.31 -9.88 -19.41
N ASP A 185 6.79 -10.92 -18.73
CA ASP A 185 8.00 -10.80 -17.90
C ASP A 185 9.20 -10.38 -18.75
N GLY A 186 9.98 -9.42 -18.25
CA GLY A 186 11.11 -8.82 -18.95
C GLY A 186 10.75 -7.83 -20.06
N GLU A 187 9.45 -7.58 -20.30
CA GLU A 187 9.03 -6.59 -21.30
C GLU A 187 9.34 -5.17 -20.83
N HIS A 188 9.70 -4.32 -21.80
CA HIS A 188 10.00 -2.91 -21.53
C HIS A 188 8.88 -1.99 -22.01
N ILE A 189 8.44 -1.09 -21.13
CA ILE A 189 7.52 -0.01 -21.47
C ILE A 189 8.32 1.26 -21.74
N ASP A 190 8.36 1.69 -23.01
CA ASP A 190 9.08 2.91 -23.43
C ASP A 190 8.19 4.15 -23.26
N LEU A 191 8.61 5.05 -22.38
CA LEU A 191 7.93 6.33 -22.13
C LEU A 191 8.51 7.50 -22.96
N GLY A 192 9.47 7.21 -23.86
CA GLY A 192 10.25 8.21 -24.57
C GLY A 192 11.46 8.66 -23.75
N GLY A 193 12.63 8.11 -24.09
CA GLY A 193 13.88 8.37 -23.36
C GLY A 193 13.98 7.71 -21.99
N ARG A 194 12.98 6.97 -21.57
CA ARG A 194 12.90 6.18 -20.33
C ARG A 194 12.16 4.87 -20.62
N ALA A 195 12.83 3.75 -20.37
CA ALA A 195 12.26 2.42 -20.51
C ALA A 195 12.19 1.77 -19.13
N LEU A 196 11.05 1.20 -18.82
CA LEU A 196 10.75 0.53 -17.55
C LEU A 196 10.60 -0.96 -17.82
N GLU A 197 11.32 -1.82 -17.11
CA GLU A 197 11.26 -3.28 -17.25
C GLU A 197 10.24 -3.84 -16.30
N VAL A 198 9.34 -4.69 -16.82
CA VAL A 198 8.34 -5.41 -16.04
C VAL A 198 8.94 -6.71 -15.52
N LEU A 199 8.85 -6.93 -14.23
CA LEU A 199 9.34 -8.12 -13.55
C LEU A 199 8.16 -8.85 -12.90
N PHE A 200 7.79 -10.04 -13.41
CA PHE A 200 6.77 -10.83 -12.74
C PHE A 200 7.28 -11.33 -11.41
N THR A 201 6.52 -11.03 -10.36
CA THR A 201 6.81 -11.37 -8.96
C THR A 201 5.62 -12.04 -8.29
N PRO A 202 5.10 -13.17 -8.86
CA PRO A 202 3.95 -13.84 -8.29
C PRO A 202 4.21 -14.35 -6.88
N GLY A 203 3.15 -14.43 -6.08
CA GLY A 203 3.20 -15.00 -4.74
C GLY A 203 2.27 -14.33 -3.76
N HIS A 204 2.29 -12.99 -3.63
CA HIS A 204 1.22 -12.27 -2.95
C HIS A 204 -0.11 -12.49 -3.67
N THR A 205 -0.10 -12.29 -4.99
CA THR A 205 -1.12 -12.77 -5.92
C THR A 205 -0.49 -13.46 -7.13
N PRO A 206 -1.26 -14.24 -7.93
CA PRO A 206 -0.74 -14.87 -9.14
C PRO A 206 -0.27 -13.89 -10.22
N ASP A 207 -0.83 -12.68 -10.26
CA ASP A 207 -0.56 -11.62 -11.23
C ASP A 207 0.33 -10.50 -10.69
N SER A 208 0.98 -10.73 -9.54
CA SER A 208 1.90 -9.75 -8.96
C SER A 208 3.10 -9.49 -9.85
N LEU A 209 3.43 -8.21 -10.01
CA LEU A 209 4.62 -7.75 -10.73
C LEU A 209 5.26 -6.55 -10.03
N SER A 210 6.53 -6.37 -10.29
CA SER A 210 7.33 -5.19 -9.91
C SER A 210 7.77 -4.46 -11.17
N LEU A 211 8.10 -3.18 -11.06
CA LEU A 211 8.52 -2.36 -12.19
C LEU A 211 9.91 -1.78 -11.93
N LEU A 212 10.87 -2.04 -12.82
CA LEU A 212 12.24 -1.62 -12.66
C LEU A 212 12.58 -0.45 -13.62
N ASP A 213 12.99 0.67 -13.05
CA ASP A 213 13.71 1.71 -13.76
C ASP A 213 15.21 1.53 -13.54
N GLY A 214 15.81 0.64 -14.32
CA GLY A 214 17.21 0.26 -14.17
C GLY A 214 18.19 1.41 -14.37
N ARG A 215 17.85 2.39 -15.24
CA ARG A 215 18.70 3.57 -15.49
C ARG A 215 18.78 4.48 -14.26
N ASN A 216 17.69 4.64 -13.55
CA ASN A 216 17.60 5.52 -12.37
C ASN A 216 17.81 4.78 -11.06
N GLY A 217 17.84 3.44 -11.08
CA GLY A 217 17.99 2.59 -9.90
C GLY A 217 16.76 2.61 -9.00
N LEU A 218 15.55 2.64 -9.59
CA LEU A 218 14.28 2.63 -8.87
C LEU A 218 13.55 1.30 -9.10
N LEU A 219 13.03 0.71 -8.04
CA LEU A 219 12.18 -0.47 -8.12
C LEU A 219 10.85 -0.19 -7.42
N PHE A 220 9.76 -0.26 -8.19
CA PHE A 220 8.39 -0.21 -7.67
C PHE A 220 7.98 -1.63 -7.33
N THR A 221 7.71 -1.89 -6.07
CA THR A 221 7.61 -3.26 -5.55
C THR A 221 6.19 -3.80 -5.49
N GLY A 222 5.18 -2.95 -5.65
CA GLY A 222 3.80 -3.34 -5.32
C GLY A 222 3.75 -3.92 -3.90
N ASP A 223 2.99 -5.01 -3.75
CA ASP A 223 2.86 -5.72 -2.48
C ASP A 223 3.84 -6.88 -2.29
N THR A 224 4.79 -7.03 -3.22
CA THR A 224 5.91 -7.94 -2.97
C THR A 224 6.75 -7.47 -1.79
N PHE A 225 6.86 -6.15 -1.58
CA PHE A 225 7.49 -5.57 -0.40
C PHE A 225 6.92 -4.19 -0.07
N TYR A 226 6.60 -3.97 1.19
CA TYR A 226 6.41 -2.67 1.83
C TYR A 226 6.78 -2.76 3.32
N PRO A 227 7.23 -1.67 3.96
CA PRO A 227 7.43 -1.62 5.41
C PRO A 227 6.08 -1.76 6.14
N GLY A 228 5.99 -2.73 7.05
CA GLY A 228 4.78 -3.07 7.77
C GLY A 228 4.39 -4.54 7.60
N PRO A 229 3.15 -4.91 7.94
CA PRO A 229 2.65 -6.28 7.81
C PRO A 229 2.39 -6.64 6.33
N ILE A 230 3.15 -7.55 5.76
CA ILE A 230 2.95 -8.06 4.39
C ILE A 230 1.96 -9.22 4.43
N TYR A 231 0.84 -9.09 3.73
CA TYR A 231 -0.27 -10.04 3.75
C TYR A 231 -0.02 -11.20 2.78
N LEU A 232 0.21 -12.38 3.33
CA LEU A 232 0.49 -13.63 2.60
C LEU A 232 -0.43 -14.76 3.08
N PHE A 233 -1.68 -14.44 3.36
CA PHE A 233 -2.64 -15.37 3.94
C PHE A 233 -3.94 -15.50 3.13
N THR A 234 -4.07 -14.75 2.03
CA THR A 234 -5.26 -14.82 1.18
C THR A 234 -5.29 -16.13 0.38
N PRO A 235 -6.46 -16.58 -0.10
CA PRO A 235 -6.58 -17.84 -0.83
C PRO A 235 -5.73 -17.92 -2.12
N GLU A 236 -5.43 -16.77 -2.73
CA GLU A 236 -4.63 -16.64 -3.95
C GLU A 236 -3.11 -16.61 -3.69
N THR A 237 -2.69 -16.50 -2.44
CA THR A 237 -1.27 -16.45 -2.07
C THR A 237 -0.57 -17.79 -2.33
N ASP A 238 0.59 -17.73 -3.00
CA ASP A 238 1.54 -18.83 -3.13
C ASP A 238 2.88 -18.44 -2.50
N PHE A 239 3.11 -18.91 -1.27
CA PHE A 239 4.33 -18.57 -0.53
C PHE A 239 5.60 -19.13 -1.17
N VAL A 240 5.51 -20.24 -1.93
CA VAL A 240 6.66 -20.79 -2.67
C VAL A 240 7.02 -19.91 -3.86
N ALA A 241 6.02 -19.45 -4.60
CA ALA A 241 6.23 -18.47 -5.67
C ALA A 241 6.76 -17.16 -5.11
N TYR A 242 6.18 -16.65 -4.00
CA TYR A 242 6.64 -15.45 -3.31
C TYR A 242 8.13 -15.52 -2.94
N THR A 243 8.58 -16.65 -2.38
CA THR A 243 10.01 -16.85 -2.03
C THR A 243 10.93 -16.69 -3.25
N LYS A 244 10.53 -17.25 -4.39
CA LYS A 244 11.30 -17.14 -5.63
C LYS A 244 11.34 -15.70 -6.16
N SER A 245 10.20 -15.03 -6.08
CA SER A 245 10.06 -13.61 -6.49
C SER A 245 10.94 -12.71 -5.63
N VAL A 246 10.92 -12.89 -4.31
CA VAL A 246 11.77 -12.15 -3.37
C VAL A 246 13.24 -12.39 -3.64
N ALA A 247 13.68 -13.64 -3.86
CA ALA A 247 15.07 -13.96 -4.19
C ALA A 247 15.52 -13.25 -5.48
N ARG A 248 14.66 -13.25 -6.52
CA ARG A 248 14.92 -12.51 -7.79
C ARG A 248 15.11 -11.01 -7.55
N LEU A 249 14.24 -10.39 -6.72
CA LEU A 249 14.37 -8.96 -6.43
C LEU A 249 15.60 -8.65 -5.55
N ALA A 250 15.95 -9.53 -4.62
CA ALA A 250 17.14 -9.35 -3.77
C ALA A 250 18.43 -9.30 -4.58
N GLU A 251 18.53 -10.01 -5.72
CA GLU A 251 19.69 -9.93 -6.64
C GLU A 251 19.85 -8.55 -7.28
N LEU A 252 18.76 -7.76 -7.34
CA LEU A 252 18.80 -6.40 -7.88
C LEU A 252 19.28 -5.37 -6.86
N ALA A 253 19.16 -5.64 -5.56
CA ALA A 253 19.40 -4.67 -4.49
C ALA A 253 20.72 -3.87 -4.63
N PRO A 254 21.87 -4.49 -5.00
CA PRO A 254 23.14 -3.74 -5.13
C PRO A 254 23.14 -2.67 -6.25
N ARG A 255 22.19 -2.74 -7.19
CA ARG A 255 22.08 -1.80 -8.32
C ARG A 255 20.99 -0.74 -8.11
N LEU A 256 20.19 -0.89 -7.06
CA LEU A 256 19.09 0.00 -6.74
C LEU A 256 19.55 1.17 -5.87
N LYS A 257 18.83 2.26 -5.96
CA LYS A 257 18.96 3.44 -5.09
C LYS A 257 17.78 3.61 -4.18
N LEU A 258 16.57 3.23 -4.63
CA LEU A 258 15.33 3.32 -3.86
C LEU A 258 14.39 2.17 -4.24
N LEU A 259 13.65 1.71 -3.23
CA LEU A 259 12.40 0.98 -3.41
C LEU A 259 11.23 1.97 -3.31
N LEU A 260 10.20 1.73 -4.10
CA LEU A 260 8.96 2.49 -4.12
C LEU A 260 7.79 1.51 -3.84
N PRO A 261 7.48 1.29 -2.55
CA PRO A 261 6.42 0.37 -2.13
C PRO A 261 5.03 0.93 -2.38
N ALA A 262 4.02 0.05 -2.43
CA ALA A 262 2.63 0.48 -2.67
C ALA A 262 1.87 0.87 -1.39
N HIS A 263 2.45 0.67 -0.20
CA HIS A 263 1.78 0.98 1.08
C HIS A 263 2.69 1.68 2.08
N ASN A 264 2.08 2.44 2.99
CA ASN A 264 2.67 3.04 4.20
C ASN A 264 3.69 4.15 3.94
N VAL A 265 4.74 3.90 3.17
CA VAL A 265 5.81 4.86 2.89
C VAL A 265 6.17 4.88 1.41
N PRO A 266 6.42 6.05 0.82
CA PRO A 266 6.61 6.17 -0.63
C PRO A 266 8.03 5.84 -1.08
N VAL A 267 8.97 5.65 -0.13
CA VAL A 267 10.36 5.29 -0.42
C VAL A 267 10.91 4.38 0.69
N SER A 268 11.77 3.45 0.31
CA SER A 268 12.46 2.56 1.23
C SER A 268 13.86 2.23 0.70
N GLU A 269 14.73 1.72 1.58
CA GLU A 269 16.10 1.37 1.24
C GLU A 269 16.18 0.00 0.53
N PRO A 270 17.06 -0.16 -0.47
CA PRO A 270 17.19 -1.42 -1.21
C PRO A 270 17.61 -2.63 -0.40
N ASP A 271 18.31 -2.45 0.73
CA ASP A 271 18.74 -3.56 1.60
C ASP A 271 17.57 -4.32 2.23
N PHE A 272 16.39 -3.72 2.30
CA PHE A 272 15.18 -4.41 2.71
C PHE A 272 14.89 -5.66 1.84
N LEU A 273 15.24 -5.66 0.57
CA LEU A 273 15.07 -6.86 -0.28
C LEU A 273 15.97 -8.01 0.17
N ILE A 274 17.21 -7.71 0.59
CA ILE A 274 18.14 -8.71 1.14
C ILE A 274 17.63 -9.25 2.47
N ARG A 275 17.11 -8.35 3.32
CA ARG A 275 16.52 -8.71 4.62
C ARG A 275 15.25 -9.52 4.44
N LEU A 276 14.40 -9.16 3.47
CA LEU A 276 13.20 -9.90 3.13
C LEU A 276 13.53 -11.32 2.62
N ASP A 277 14.52 -11.48 1.75
CA ASP A 277 14.96 -12.78 1.26
C ASP A 277 15.46 -13.69 2.41
N ALA A 278 16.25 -13.13 3.33
CA ALA A 278 16.68 -13.84 4.53
C ALA A 278 15.50 -14.22 5.44
N ALA A 279 14.54 -13.31 5.62
CA ALA A 279 13.34 -13.52 6.41
C ALA A 279 12.47 -14.65 5.85
N VAL A 280 12.18 -14.61 4.55
CA VAL A 280 11.38 -15.64 3.86
C VAL A 280 12.04 -17.03 3.98
N LYS A 281 13.36 -17.11 3.78
CA LYS A 281 14.13 -18.35 3.97
C LYS A 281 14.07 -18.86 5.41
N SER A 282 14.09 -17.97 6.41
CA SER A 282 13.98 -18.33 7.81
C SER A 282 12.58 -18.89 8.18
N VAL A 283 11.53 -18.31 7.58
CA VAL A 283 10.16 -18.83 7.70
C VAL A 283 10.05 -20.20 7.06
N GLN A 284 10.57 -20.38 5.85
CA GLN A 284 10.55 -21.69 5.16
C GLN A 284 11.26 -22.81 5.93
N SER A 285 12.40 -22.50 6.54
CA SER A 285 13.16 -23.45 7.33
C SER A 285 12.58 -23.71 8.73
N GLY A 286 11.57 -22.93 9.16
CA GLY A 286 11.01 -22.99 10.50
C GLY A 286 11.98 -22.50 11.59
N SER A 287 13.02 -21.75 11.23
CA SER A 287 14.04 -21.27 12.17
C SER A 287 13.61 -20.02 12.94
N VAL A 288 12.52 -19.37 12.55
CA VAL A 288 11.96 -18.19 13.21
C VAL A 288 10.63 -18.51 13.88
N LYS A 289 10.37 -17.89 15.03
CA LYS A 289 9.11 -18.03 15.77
C LYS A 289 8.07 -17.05 15.21
N PHE A 290 6.80 -17.37 15.40
CA PHE A 290 5.67 -16.52 15.09
C PHE A 290 4.80 -16.28 16.31
N THR A 291 4.01 -15.23 16.26
CA THR A 291 2.85 -15.00 17.12
C THR A 291 1.56 -15.23 16.31
N VAL A 292 0.45 -15.54 16.99
CA VAL A 292 -0.85 -15.61 16.33
C VAL A 292 -1.54 -14.26 16.53
N THR A 293 -1.82 -13.58 15.43
CA THR A 293 -2.48 -12.29 15.41
C THR A 293 -3.68 -12.39 14.48
N GLU A 294 -4.89 -12.15 14.99
CA GLU A 294 -6.15 -12.18 14.21
C GLU A 294 -6.35 -13.45 13.36
N GLY A 295 -5.89 -14.61 13.86
CA GLY A 295 -6.02 -15.89 13.15
C GLY A 295 -4.96 -16.11 12.06
N HIS A 296 -3.88 -15.34 12.07
CA HIS A 296 -2.74 -15.49 11.17
C HIS A 296 -1.44 -15.70 11.94
N ARG A 297 -0.49 -16.39 11.34
CA ARG A 297 0.88 -16.50 11.85
C ARG A 297 1.66 -15.25 11.43
N GLU A 298 2.00 -14.43 12.40
CA GLU A 298 2.83 -13.25 12.18
C GLU A 298 4.28 -13.50 12.56
N TYR A 299 5.17 -13.34 11.59
CA TYR A 299 6.62 -13.41 11.74
C TYR A 299 7.20 -12.00 11.68
N SER A 300 7.59 -11.47 12.84
CA SER A 300 8.06 -10.07 12.96
C SER A 300 9.56 -9.96 12.69
N PHE A 301 9.92 -8.95 11.89
CA PHE A 301 11.29 -8.56 11.57
C PHE A 301 11.45 -7.05 11.77
N ASP A 302 12.66 -6.55 11.69
CA ASP A 302 12.90 -5.11 11.83
C ASP A 302 12.37 -4.36 10.60
N GLY A 303 11.32 -3.55 10.80
CA GLY A 303 10.66 -2.72 9.80
C GLY A 303 9.57 -3.39 8.96
N PHE A 304 9.34 -4.71 9.10
CA PHE A 304 8.23 -5.41 8.45
C PHE A 304 7.85 -6.71 9.19
N SER A 305 6.69 -7.25 8.87
CA SER A 305 6.31 -8.61 9.27
C SER A 305 5.71 -9.38 8.09
N LEU A 306 5.72 -10.72 8.19
CA LEU A 306 5.05 -11.60 7.22
C LEU A 306 3.86 -12.25 7.91
N LEU A 307 2.66 -12.03 7.38
CA LEU A 307 1.43 -12.62 7.87
C LEU A 307 1.04 -13.79 6.96
N LEU A 308 1.11 -15.01 7.49
CA LEU A 308 0.76 -16.22 6.78
C LEU A 308 -0.49 -16.86 7.35
N SER A 309 -1.21 -17.63 6.54
CA SER A 309 -2.32 -18.47 6.98
C SER A 309 -1.87 -19.44 8.09
N GLU A 310 -2.77 -19.73 9.05
CA GLU A 310 -2.49 -20.71 10.11
C GLU A 310 -2.33 -22.15 9.60
N LYS A 311 -2.80 -22.45 8.38
CA LYS A 311 -2.82 -23.80 7.79
C LYS A 311 -1.56 -24.09 6.97
#